data_ebae23e69e231238a778c5912f13cb3e
#
_entry.id   ebae23e69e231238a778c5912f13cb3e
#
_cell.length_a   1.000
_cell.length_b   1.000
_cell.length_c   1.000
_cell.angle_alpha   90.00
_cell.angle_beta   90.00
_cell.angle_gamma   90.00
#
_symmetry.space_group_name_H-M   'P 1'
#
loop_
_entity.id
_entity.type
_entity.pdbx_description
1 polymer ?
#
loop_
_entity_poly.entity_id
_entity_poly.type
_entity_poly.pdbx_seq_one_letter_code
_entity_poly.pdbx_strand_id
1 'polypeptide(L)'
;YTPVFTTFSGGVYEAQITRAAIHAIATHASKLKPEVTNNEQLARLLQHRPNPWQNTSQFLYRVATIFAVDNNAFIVPIYDEYFERIIGYYPILPSMAELVDHDGEPWLRYTFSNGAKAAIEFSKVGVLTQFQYQQDFFGENNAPLRTTLQLIDTQNQGIELGIKNSAAIRFMAKLGNSLRPDDIEAERERFVKSNFGAANNGGVMMFDTKYAEVKQIISKPYIVDADQMKAINDSVYNYFGVNEKI
;
A
#
# COMPACT_ATOMS: atom_id res chain seq x y z
N TYR A 1 18.62 0.21 17.27
CA TYR A 1 17.77 0.26 16.06
C TYR A 1 17.07 -1.06 15.90
N THR A 2 15.80 -1.10 16.19
CA THR A 2 14.97 -2.27 15.89
C THR A 2 14.42 -2.05 14.48
N PRO A 3 14.73 -2.91 13.48
CA PRO A 3 14.15 -2.78 12.16
C PRO A 3 12.64 -3.02 12.27
N VAL A 4 11.86 -2.02 11.90
CA VAL A 4 10.40 -2.16 11.81
C VAL A 4 10.09 -2.74 10.43
N PHE A 5 9.84 -4.04 10.37
CA PHE A 5 9.27 -4.66 9.17
C PHE A 5 7.79 -4.34 9.16
N THR A 6 7.37 -3.56 8.19
CA THR A 6 5.95 -3.32 7.93
C THR A 6 5.41 -4.47 7.08
N THR A 7 4.62 -5.34 7.70
CA THR A 7 3.77 -6.29 6.97
C THR A 7 2.57 -5.56 6.38
N PHE A 8 2.09 -6.00 5.21
CA PHE A 8 0.88 -5.43 4.60
C PHE A 8 -0.31 -5.59 5.56
N SER A 9 -0.81 -4.48 6.06
CA SER A 9 -1.94 -4.40 7.00
C SER A 9 -3.23 -3.93 6.33
N GLY A 10 -3.24 -3.81 4.99
CA GLY A 10 -4.36 -3.26 4.22
C GLY A 10 -4.38 -1.73 4.21
N GLY A 11 -3.28 -1.07 4.56
CA GLY A 11 -3.14 0.38 4.50
C GLY A 11 -3.09 0.91 3.06
N VAL A 12 -3.63 2.11 2.85
CA VAL A 12 -3.68 2.75 1.52
C VAL A 12 -2.28 2.87 0.89
N TYR A 13 -1.27 3.24 1.65
CA TYR A 13 0.11 3.43 1.16
C TYR A 13 0.89 2.12 0.97
N GLU A 14 0.37 0.98 1.42
CA GLU A 14 1.02 -0.32 1.30
C GLU A 14 0.73 -0.99 -0.05
N ALA A 15 -0.40 -0.68 -0.69
CA ALA A 15 -0.72 -1.20 -2.00
C ALA A 15 0.16 -0.56 -3.09
N GLN A 16 0.68 -1.38 -4.00
CA GLN A 16 1.58 -0.93 -5.07
C GLN A 16 0.94 0.16 -5.95
N ILE A 17 -0.31 -0.03 -6.33
CA ILE A 17 -1.02 0.87 -7.23
C ILE A 17 -1.24 2.26 -6.61
N THR A 18 -1.64 2.31 -5.34
CA THR A 18 -1.82 3.58 -4.63
C THR A 18 -0.50 4.28 -4.40
N ARG A 19 0.55 3.53 -4.05
CA ARG A 19 1.90 4.08 -3.90
C ARG A 19 2.41 4.68 -5.20
N ALA A 20 2.13 4.06 -6.36
CA ALA A 20 2.49 4.58 -7.67
C ALA A 20 1.76 5.90 -7.96
N ALA A 21 0.45 5.95 -7.74
CA ALA A 21 -0.36 7.16 -7.92
C ALA A 21 0.12 8.31 -7.01
N ILE A 22 0.33 8.03 -5.74
CA ILE A 22 0.82 9.01 -4.76
C ILE A 22 2.24 9.48 -5.10
N HIS A 23 3.11 8.57 -5.56
CA HIS A 23 4.46 8.92 -6.01
C HIS A 23 4.43 9.89 -7.19
N ALA A 24 3.54 9.70 -8.15
CA ALA A 24 3.38 10.61 -9.27
C ALA A 24 2.99 12.02 -8.78
N ILE A 25 1.97 12.13 -7.93
CA ILE A 25 1.53 13.41 -7.33
C ILE A 25 2.69 14.07 -6.57
N ALA A 26 3.36 13.31 -5.67
CA ALA A 26 4.43 13.84 -4.84
C ALA A 26 5.65 14.27 -5.65
N THR A 27 5.96 13.55 -6.75
CA THR A 27 7.04 13.91 -7.67
C THR A 27 6.73 15.22 -8.40
N HIS A 28 5.49 15.44 -8.82
CA HIS A 28 5.10 16.73 -9.41
C HIS A 28 5.13 17.86 -8.38
N ALA A 29 4.59 17.64 -7.19
CA ALA A 29 4.62 18.60 -6.10
C ALA A 29 6.05 18.98 -5.70
N SER A 30 6.99 18.04 -5.72
CA SER A 30 8.39 18.26 -5.33
C SER A 30 9.15 19.21 -6.26
N LYS A 31 8.64 19.47 -7.46
CA LYS A 31 9.22 20.40 -8.45
C LYS A 31 8.74 21.85 -8.27
N LEU A 32 7.76 22.08 -7.41
CA LEU A 32 7.27 23.43 -7.12
C LEU A 32 8.39 24.26 -6.46
N LYS A 33 8.38 25.54 -6.78
CA LYS A 33 9.31 26.51 -6.17
C LYS A 33 8.51 27.45 -5.29
N PRO A 34 8.66 27.34 -3.94
CA PRO A 34 8.01 28.29 -3.02
C PRO A 34 8.53 29.70 -3.23
N GLU A 35 7.62 30.65 -3.30
CA GLU A 35 7.96 32.09 -3.38
C GLU A 35 7.40 32.82 -2.14
N VAL A 36 8.24 33.65 -1.55
CA VAL A 36 7.86 34.49 -0.42
C VAL A 36 8.27 35.93 -0.77
N THR A 37 7.31 36.83 -0.82
CA THR A 37 7.50 38.20 -1.32
C THR A 37 7.98 39.19 -0.25
N ASN A 38 7.65 38.95 1.03
CA ASN A 38 7.85 39.93 2.10
C ASN A 38 8.87 39.56 3.16
N ASN A 39 9.58 38.43 3.00
CA ASN A 39 10.56 37.96 3.96
C ASN A 39 11.65 37.13 3.27
N GLU A 40 12.79 37.76 3.02
CA GLU A 40 13.94 37.12 2.33
C GLU A 40 14.50 35.92 3.11
N GLN A 41 14.52 35.98 4.44
CA GLN A 41 15.04 34.87 5.25
C GLN A 41 14.15 33.65 5.10
N LEU A 42 12.83 33.84 5.16
CA LEU A 42 11.84 32.80 4.96
C LEU A 42 11.87 32.27 3.53
N ALA A 43 12.04 33.15 2.53
CA ALA A 43 12.19 32.76 1.14
C ALA A 43 13.37 31.82 0.93
N ARG A 44 14.55 32.19 1.44
CA ARG A 44 15.75 31.34 1.37
C ARG A 44 15.57 30.00 2.06
N LEU A 45 14.95 30.01 3.24
CA LEU A 45 14.66 28.80 4.01
C LEU A 45 13.80 27.83 3.18
N LEU A 46 12.65 28.30 2.68
CA LEU A 46 11.71 27.48 1.93
C LEU A 46 12.26 27.05 0.56
N GLN A 47 13.09 27.86 -0.09
CA GLN A 47 13.66 27.54 -1.39
C GLN A 47 14.81 26.54 -1.35
N HIS A 48 15.52 26.44 -0.23
CA HIS A 48 16.72 25.61 -0.16
C HIS A 48 16.59 24.47 0.84
N ARG A 49 16.28 24.78 2.10
CA ARG A 49 16.30 23.79 3.20
C ARG A 49 15.29 24.13 4.28
N PRO A 50 14.01 23.74 4.08
CA PRO A 50 12.93 24.04 5.03
C PRO A 50 13.16 23.51 6.45
N ASN A 51 13.97 22.46 6.61
CA ASN A 51 14.38 21.94 7.91
C ASN A 51 15.75 21.25 7.84
N PRO A 52 16.38 20.93 8.99
CA PRO A 52 17.74 20.35 9.04
C PRO A 52 17.89 19.02 8.32
N TRP A 53 16.79 18.28 8.08
CA TRP A 53 16.82 16.93 7.52
C TRP A 53 16.40 16.84 6.05
N GLN A 54 15.78 17.91 5.50
CA GLN A 54 15.18 17.86 4.17
C GLN A 54 15.51 19.12 3.37
N ASN A 55 15.83 18.93 2.09
CA ASN A 55 15.80 20.02 1.13
C ASN A 55 14.35 20.29 0.69
N THR A 56 14.12 21.36 -0.06
CA THR A 56 12.79 21.79 -0.49
C THR A 56 12.03 20.71 -1.27
N SER A 57 12.71 20.04 -2.21
CA SER A 57 12.08 18.97 -3.01
C SER A 57 11.65 17.79 -2.13
N GLN A 58 12.50 17.35 -1.19
CA GLN A 58 12.18 16.29 -0.25
C GLN A 58 11.04 16.68 0.71
N PHE A 59 11.04 17.92 1.17
CA PHE A 59 10.00 18.46 2.02
C PHE A 59 8.65 18.47 1.31
N LEU A 60 8.57 19.04 0.11
CA LEU A 60 7.34 19.09 -0.68
C LEU A 60 6.86 17.70 -1.07
N TYR A 61 7.76 16.81 -1.45
CA TYR A 61 7.44 15.41 -1.72
C TYR A 61 6.78 14.75 -0.50
N ARG A 62 7.36 14.93 0.68
CA ARG A 62 6.81 14.35 1.92
C ARG A 62 5.48 14.94 2.31
N VAL A 63 5.32 16.27 2.20
CA VAL A 63 4.03 16.95 2.46
C VAL A 63 2.94 16.41 1.54
N ALA A 64 3.23 16.33 0.23
CA ALA A 64 2.28 15.81 -0.76
C ALA A 64 1.95 14.33 -0.53
N THR A 65 2.94 13.53 -0.11
CA THR A 65 2.72 12.13 0.22
C THR A 65 1.80 11.99 1.43
N ILE A 66 2.08 12.70 2.53
CA ILE A 66 1.23 12.69 3.73
C ILE A 66 -0.20 13.12 3.36
N PHE A 67 -0.33 14.21 2.63
CA PHE A 67 -1.61 14.73 2.19
C PHE A 67 -2.41 13.73 1.37
N ALA A 68 -1.79 13.05 0.40
CA ALA A 68 -2.48 12.07 -0.43
C ALA A 68 -2.83 10.78 0.33
N VAL A 69 -2.02 10.38 1.34
CA VAL A 69 -2.27 9.18 2.16
C VAL A 69 -3.38 9.40 3.18
N ASP A 70 -3.34 10.54 3.87
CA ASP A 70 -4.17 10.80 5.06
C ASP A 70 -5.28 11.82 4.80
N ASN A 71 -5.36 12.42 3.59
CA ASN A 71 -6.22 13.53 3.22
C ASN A 71 -6.04 14.79 4.08
N ASN A 72 -5.03 14.77 4.92
CA ASN A 72 -4.63 15.83 5.81
C ASN A 72 -3.11 15.90 5.85
N ALA A 73 -2.55 17.09 5.90
CA ALA A 73 -1.14 17.29 6.21
C ALA A 73 -0.97 18.55 7.03
N PHE A 74 -0.16 18.46 8.09
CA PHE A 74 0.13 19.57 8.98
C PHE A 74 1.58 19.95 8.85
N ILE A 75 1.83 21.25 8.71
CA ILE A 75 3.17 21.82 8.62
C ILE A 75 3.34 22.73 9.82
N VAL A 76 4.23 22.33 10.74
CA VAL A 76 4.50 23.09 11.95
C VAL A 76 5.79 23.91 11.80
N PRO A 77 5.82 25.15 12.29
CA PRO A 77 7.06 25.93 12.35
C PRO A 77 8.01 25.35 13.40
N ILE A 78 9.29 25.42 13.10
CA ILE A 78 10.37 25.16 14.06
C ILE A 78 10.88 26.51 14.49
N TYR A 79 10.88 26.76 15.79
CA TYR A 79 11.41 28.00 16.38
C TYR A 79 12.84 27.83 16.85
N ASP A 80 13.55 28.96 17.00
CA ASP A 80 14.84 29.01 17.71
C ASP A 80 14.66 28.72 19.20
N GLU A 81 15.77 28.69 19.95
CA GLU A 81 15.77 28.40 21.38
C GLU A 81 15.00 29.44 22.22
N TYR A 82 14.80 30.64 21.69
CA TYR A 82 14.08 31.73 22.38
C TYR A 82 12.63 31.88 21.92
N PHE A 83 12.15 31.02 20.97
CA PHE A 83 10.82 31.09 20.36
C PHE A 83 10.51 32.41 19.64
N GLU A 84 11.54 33.17 19.26
CA GLU A 84 11.39 34.48 18.60
C GLU A 84 11.37 34.38 17.08
N ARG A 85 12.06 33.40 16.50
CA ARG A 85 12.22 33.26 15.05
C ARG A 85 11.89 31.89 14.55
N ILE A 86 11.23 31.84 13.39
CA ILE A 86 11.03 30.59 12.66
C ILE A 86 12.34 30.26 11.94
N ILE A 87 12.92 29.12 12.28
CA ILE A 87 14.15 28.58 11.70
C ILE A 87 13.90 27.39 10.79
N GLY A 88 12.66 26.94 10.67
CA GLY A 88 12.31 25.84 9.79
C GLY A 88 10.82 25.52 9.80
N TYR A 89 10.47 24.56 8.96
CA TYR A 89 9.15 23.97 8.90
C TYR A 89 9.26 22.45 8.85
N TYR A 90 8.37 21.75 9.53
CA TYR A 90 8.37 20.30 9.57
C TYR A 90 6.97 19.73 9.31
N PRO A 91 6.84 18.76 8.39
CA PRO A 91 5.57 18.09 8.14
C PRO A 91 5.37 16.98 9.17
N ILE A 92 4.25 16.97 9.85
CA ILE A 92 3.86 15.94 10.81
C ILE A 92 2.74 15.06 10.25
N LEU A 93 2.73 13.80 10.71
CA LEU A 93 1.70 12.84 10.34
C LEU A 93 0.42 13.11 11.12
N PRO A 94 -0.75 13.13 10.48
CA PRO A 94 -2.03 13.29 11.16
C PRO A 94 -2.30 12.26 12.26
N SER A 95 -1.83 11.03 12.08
CA SER A 95 -1.95 9.96 13.07
C SER A 95 -1.19 10.24 14.39
N MET A 96 -0.25 11.19 14.38
CA MET A 96 0.52 11.62 15.56
C MET A 96 0.01 12.93 16.14
N ALA A 97 -1.02 13.51 15.56
CA ALA A 97 -1.55 14.82 15.88
C ALA A 97 -3.00 14.71 16.38
N GLU A 98 -3.34 15.52 17.34
CA GLU A 98 -4.68 15.67 17.89
C GLU A 98 -5.00 17.15 18.12
N LEU A 99 -6.26 17.51 17.86
CA LEU A 99 -6.74 18.85 18.19
C LEU A 99 -7.17 18.87 19.64
N VAL A 100 -6.70 19.86 20.39
CA VAL A 100 -7.05 20.05 21.80
C VAL A 100 -7.51 21.49 22.00
N ASP A 101 -8.45 21.67 22.93
CA ASP A 101 -8.84 22.99 23.38
C ASP A 101 -7.91 23.47 24.47
N HIS A 102 -7.47 24.73 24.37
CA HIS A 102 -6.73 25.41 25.41
C HIS A 102 -7.25 26.83 25.56
N ASP A 103 -7.93 27.10 26.64
CA ASP A 103 -8.57 28.39 26.96
C ASP A 103 -9.56 28.87 25.88
N GLY A 104 -10.29 27.95 25.24
CA GLY A 104 -11.25 28.25 24.17
C GLY A 104 -10.66 28.36 22.77
N GLU A 105 -9.34 28.20 22.65
CA GLU A 105 -8.65 28.24 21.36
C GLU A 105 -8.18 26.84 20.91
N PRO A 106 -8.27 26.51 19.61
CA PRO A 106 -7.80 25.23 19.11
C PRO A 106 -6.27 25.19 19.04
N TRP A 107 -5.70 24.13 19.62
CA TRP A 107 -4.27 23.83 19.55
C TRP A 107 -4.04 22.48 18.94
N LEU A 108 -2.99 22.35 18.11
CA LEU A 108 -2.52 21.08 17.58
C LEU A 108 -1.46 20.51 18.54
N ARG A 109 -1.81 19.39 19.17
CA ARG A 109 -0.88 18.61 19.99
C ARG A 109 -0.37 17.44 19.17
N TYR A 110 0.93 17.22 19.14
CA TYR A 110 1.52 16.08 18.46
C TYR A 110 2.49 15.33 19.35
N THR A 111 2.59 14.04 19.10
CA THR A 111 3.43 13.11 19.87
C THR A 111 4.58 12.65 18.99
N PHE A 112 5.80 12.85 19.42
CA PHE A 112 7.00 12.34 18.74
C PHE A 112 7.15 10.83 18.95
N SER A 113 7.94 10.18 18.09
CA SER A 113 8.25 8.75 18.20
C SER A 113 8.92 8.33 19.51
N ASN A 114 9.58 9.26 20.20
CA ASN A 114 10.17 9.04 21.52
C ASN A 114 9.18 9.24 22.68
N GLY A 115 7.89 9.51 22.38
CA GLY A 115 6.84 9.75 23.36
C GLY A 115 6.78 11.19 23.89
N ALA A 116 7.71 12.07 23.52
CA ALA A 116 7.64 13.49 23.86
C ALA A 116 6.44 14.14 23.17
N LYS A 117 5.80 15.10 23.82
CA LYS A 117 4.65 15.83 23.28
C LYS A 117 4.99 17.31 23.13
N ALA A 118 4.49 17.91 22.07
CA ALA A 118 4.51 19.35 21.86
C ALA A 118 3.12 19.80 21.39
N ALA A 119 2.79 21.05 21.66
CA ALA A 119 1.55 21.68 21.23
C ALA A 119 1.84 23.06 20.66
N ILE A 120 1.04 23.45 19.67
CA ILE A 120 1.13 24.75 19.01
C ILE A 120 -0.29 25.23 18.69
N GLU A 121 -0.51 26.54 18.77
CA GLU A 121 -1.77 27.15 18.31
C GLU A 121 -2.08 26.74 16.89
N PHE A 122 -3.31 26.30 16.65
CA PHE A 122 -3.73 25.82 15.33
C PHE A 122 -3.60 26.90 14.23
N SER A 123 -3.78 28.15 14.60
CA SER A 123 -3.60 29.32 13.72
C SER A 123 -2.18 29.48 13.15
N LYS A 124 -1.17 28.88 13.80
CA LYS A 124 0.23 28.89 13.37
C LYS A 124 0.64 27.67 12.57
N VAL A 125 -0.28 26.74 12.33
CA VAL A 125 -0.04 25.50 11.61
C VAL A 125 -0.44 25.68 10.15
N GLY A 126 0.41 25.28 9.21
CA GLY A 126 0.02 25.10 7.83
C GLY A 126 -0.83 23.84 7.71
N VAL A 127 -2.05 23.97 7.21
CA VAL A 127 -3.01 22.86 7.11
C VAL A 127 -3.39 22.64 5.65
N LEU A 128 -3.25 21.41 5.18
CA LEU A 128 -3.78 20.94 3.90
C LEU A 128 -4.83 19.88 4.18
N THR A 129 -6.04 20.06 3.67
CA THR A 129 -7.16 19.12 3.84
C THR A 129 -7.85 18.86 2.50
N GLN A 130 -8.36 17.64 2.32
CA GLN A 130 -9.28 17.30 1.21
C GLN A 130 -10.37 16.36 1.73
N PHE A 131 -11.47 16.25 0.99
CA PHE A 131 -12.66 15.49 1.40
C PHE A 131 -13.22 15.92 2.76
N GLN A 132 -13.19 17.22 3.02
CA GLN A 132 -13.73 17.80 4.25
C GLN A 132 -15.26 17.81 4.19
N TYR A 133 -15.92 17.12 5.14
CA TYR A 133 -17.38 17.00 5.16
C TYR A 133 -17.97 17.13 6.58
N GLN A 134 -17.53 16.28 7.52
CA GLN A 134 -18.13 16.21 8.86
C GLN A 134 -17.48 17.15 9.89
N GLN A 135 -16.26 17.60 9.63
CA GLN A 135 -15.47 18.40 10.55
C GLN A 135 -14.89 19.64 9.87
N ASP A 136 -14.78 20.72 10.63
CA ASP A 136 -14.26 22.01 10.12
C ASP A 136 -12.72 22.01 9.97
N PHE A 137 -12.01 21.10 10.62
CA PHE A 137 -10.54 21.11 10.70
C PHE A 137 -9.86 20.02 9.89
N PHE A 138 -10.52 18.89 9.68
CA PHE A 138 -9.91 17.72 9.06
C PHE A 138 -10.72 17.21 7.88
N GLY A 139 -10.01 16.68 6.87
CA GLY A 139 -10.59 15.87 5.82
C GLY A 139 -10.82 14.44 6.29
N GLU A 140 -11.76 13.77 5.67
CA GLU A 140 -12.07 12.36 5.94
C GLU A 140 -10.96 11.43 5.44
N ASN A 141 -10.91 10.24 6.00
CA ASN A 141 -9.92 9.24 5.63
C ASN A 141 -10.24 8.56 4.28
N ASN A 142 -9.28 7.79 3.77
CA ASN A 142 -9.41 7.03 2.53
C ASN A 142 -10.17 5.69 2.70
N ALA A 143 -11.12 5.58 3.66
CA ALA A 143 -11.93 4.37 3.86
C ALA A 143 -12.69 3.93 2.59
N PRO A 144 -13.23 4.82 1.75
CA PRO A 144 -13.90 4.42 0.52
C PRO A 144 -13.01 3.63 -0.45
N LEU A 145 -11.70 3.89 -0.44
CA LEU A 145 -10.74 3.18 -1.30
C LEU A 145 -10.46 1.74 -0.83
N ARG A 146 -10.70 1.44 0.44
CA ARG A 146 -10.36 0.14 1.05
C ARG A 146 -11.01 -1.05 0.33
N THR A 147 -12.26 -0.92 -0.06
CA THR A 147 -12.98 -1.99 -0.78
C THR A 147 -12.34 -2.29 -2.13
N THR A 148 -11.95 -1.27 -2.87
CA THR A 148 -11.25 -1.43 -4.16
C THR A 148 -9.89 -2.10 -3.97
N LEU A 149 -9.13 -1.72 -2.95
CA LEU A 149 -7.83 -2.34 -2.64
C LEU A 149 -7.98 -3.81 -2.22
N GLN A 150 -9.00 -4.16 -1.45
CA GLN A 150 -9.33 -5.56 -1.11
C GLN A 150 -9.66 -6.38 -2.35
N LEU A 151 -10.36 -5.79 -3.32
CA LEU A 151 -10.66 -6.46 -4.58
C LEU A 151 -9.41 -6.71 -5.40
N ILE A 152 -8.49 -5.75 -5.48
CA ILE A 152 -7.18 -5.92 -6.14
C ILE A 152 -6.36 -7.04 -5.47
N ASP A 153 -6.32 -7.06 -4.14
CA ASP A 153 -5.62 -8.11 -3.40
C ASP A 153 -6.21 -9.49 -3.68
N THR A 154 -7.53 -9.61 -3.66
CA THR A 154 -8.25 -10.85 -4.01
C THR A 154 -7.94 -11.31 -5.43
N GLN A 155 -7.89 -10.40 -6.40
CA GLN A 155 -7.50 -10.72 -7.78
C GLN A 155 -6.06 -11.22 -7.87
N ASN A 156 -5.12 -10.57 -7.19
CA ASN A 156 -3.72 -10.97 -7.15
C ASN A 156 -3.57 -12.37 -6.54
N GLN A 157 -4.27 -12.67 -5.45
CA GLN A 157 -4.31 -14.00 -4.85
C GLN A 157 -4.90 -15.04 -5.82
N GLY A 158 -5.96 -14.69 -6.55
CA GLY A 158 -6.56 -15.55 -7.58
C GLY A 158 -5.56 -15.86 -8.70
N ILE A 159 -4.82 -14.87 -9.18
CA ILE A 159 -3.77 -15.05 -10.19
C ILE A 159 -2.66 -15.94 -9.65
N GLU A 160 -2.18 -15.68 -8.43
CA GLU A 160 -1.13 -16.49 -7.78
C GLU A 160 -1.55 -17.96 -7.66
N LEU A 161 -2.77 -18.22 -7.17
CA LEU A 161 -3.32 -19.56 -7.08
C LEU A 161 -3.50 -20.18 -8.47
N GLY A 162 -3.92 -19.42 -9.47
CA GLY A 162 -4.02 -19.84 -10.86
C GLY A 162 -2.67 -20.31 -11.40
N ILE A 163 -1.62 -19.53 -11.20
CA ILE A 163 -0.25 -19.86 -11.61
C ILE A 163 0.24 -21.13 -10.88
N LYS A 164 0.12 -21.20 -9.56
CA LYS A 164 0.51 -22.37 -8.78
C LYS A 164 -0.24 -23.64 -9.19
N ASN A 165 -1.53 -23.52 -9.47
CA ASN A 165 -2.35 -24.65 -9.88
C ASN A 165 -2.09 -25.07 -11.32
N SER A 166 -1.74 -24.15 -12.23
CA SER A 166 -1.42 -24.47 -13.63
C SER A 166 -0.08 -25.20 -13.76
N ALA A 167 0.85 -24.93 -12.86
CA ALA A 167 2.14 -25.64 -12.82
C ALA A 167 2.03 -27.08 -12.29
N ALA A 168 0.94 -27.41 -11.60
CA ALA A 168 0.73 -28.74 -11.06
C ALA A 168 0.00 -29.64 -12.07
N ILE A 169 0.69 -30.65 -12.60
CA ILE A 169 0.05 -31.70 -13.41
C ILE A 169 -0.86 -32.51 -12.52
N ARG A 170 -2.15 -32.55 -12.83
CA ARG A 170 -3.17 -33.29 -12.08
C ARG A 170 -3.72 -34.42 -12.92
N PHE A 171 -3.85 -35.57 -12.31
CA PHE A 171 -4.46 -36.74 -12.92
C PHE A 171 -5.66 -37.22 -12.08
N MET A 172 -6.66 -37.69 -12.76
CA MET A 172 -7.74 -38.44 -12.17
C MET A 172 -7.57 -39.90 -12.61
N ALA A 173 -7.29 -40.78 -11.65
CA ALA A 173 -7.18 -42.21 -11.87
C ALA A 173 -8.41 -42.91 -11.29
N LYS A 174 -9.14 -43.63 -12.10
CA LYS A 174 -10.26 -44.47 -11.68
C LYS A 174 -9.77 -45.88 -11.45
N LEU A 175 -9.95 -46.38 -10.24
CA LEU A 175 -9.63 -47.76 -9.88
C LEU A 175 -10.79 -48.70 -10.31
N GLY A 176 -10.44 -49.86 -10.86
CA GLY A 176 -11.43 -50.86 -11.33
C GLY A 176 -12.19 -51.53 -10.20
N ASN A 177 -11.63 -51.55 -8.99
CA ASN A 177 -12.24 -52.20 -7.84
C ASN A 177 -12.47 -51.20 -6.71
N SER A 178 -13.46 -51.47 -5.85
CA SER A 178 -13.69 -50.70 -4.63
C SER A 178 -12.62 -50.99 -3.62
N LEU A 179 -11.88 -49.96 -3.16
CA LEU A 179 -10.83 -50.02 -2.14
C LEU A 179 -11.30 -49.33 -0.86
N ARG A 180 -10.69 -49.70 0.25
CA ARG A 180 -10.84 -48.96 1.51
C ARG A 180 -10.14 -47.61 1.40
N PRO A 181 -10.53 -46.59 2.19
CA PRO A 181 -9.91 -45.25 2.14
C PRO A 181 -8.40 -45.29 2.30
N ASP A 182 -7.89 -46.06 3.25
CA ASP A 182 -6.46 -46.21 3.54
C ASP A 182 -5.68 -46.83 2.35
N ASP A 183 -6.28 -47.81 1.66
CA ASP A 183 -5.72 -48.44 0.47
C ASP A 183 -5.67 -47.44 -0.72
N ILE A 184 -6.64 -46.53 -0.81
CA ILE A 184 -6.67 -45.46 -1.83
C ILE A 184 -5.50 -44.50 -1.61
N GLU A 185 -5.21 -44.14 -0.36
CA GLU A 185 -4.09 -43.25 -0.04
C GLU A 185 -2.73 -43.88 -0.33
N ALA A 186 -2.54 -45.12 0.08
CA ALA A 186 -1.33 -45.88 -0.25
C ALA A 186 -1.13 -46.05 -1.77
N GLU A 187 -2.21 -46.25 -2.53
CA GLU A 187 -2.14 -46.36 -3.96
C GLU A 187 -1.87 -45.01 -4.66
N ARG A 188 -2.37 -43.91 -4.10
CA ARG A 188 -2.05 -42.54 -4.56
C ARG A 188 -0.54 -42.27 -4.40
N GLU A 189 0.01 -42.57 -3.26
CA GLU A 189 1.46 -42.40 -3.00
C GLU A 189 2.30 -43.25 -3.94
N ARG A 190 1.90 -44.51 -4.17
CA ARG A 190 2.58 -45.42 -5.09
C ARG A 190 2.54 -44.89 -6.52
N PHE A 191 1.38 -44.41 -6.97
CA PHE A 191 1.20 -43.82 -8.31
C PHE A 191 2.11 -42.59 -8.49
N VAL A 192 2.11 -41.69 -7.52
CA VAL A 192 2.97 -40.48 -7.54
C VAL A 192 4.43 -40.85 -7.57
N LYS A 193 4.87 -41.77 -6.70
CA LYS A 193 6.26 -42.19 -6.63
C LYS A 193 6.75 -42.87 -7.92
N SER A 194 5.91 -43.70 -8.53
CA SER A 194 6.25 -44.43 -9.74
C SER A 194 6.30 -43.54 -10.99
N ASN A 195 5.37 -42.57 -11.11
CA ASN A 195 5.19 -41.79 -12.33
C ASN A 195 5.79 -40.37 -12.27
N PHE A 196 5.95 -39.80 -11.08
CA PHE A 196 6.45 -38.44 -10.87
C PHE A 196 7.73 -38.37 -10.00
N GLY A 197 8.26 -39.52 -9.56
CA GLY A 197 9.50 -39.56 -8.83
C GLY A 197 10.71 -39.15 -9.70
N ALA A 198 11.76 -38.63 -9.06
CA ALA A 198 13.00 -38.21 -9.73
C ALA A 198 13.65 -39.31 -10.61
N ALA A 199 13.31 -40.58 -10.41
CA ALA A 199 13.78 -41.71 -11.18
C ALA A 199 13.11 -41.83 -12.57
N ASN A 200 11.99 -41.15 -12.81
CA ASN A 200 11.29 -41.19 -14.11
C ASN A 200 11.77 -40.06 -15.03
N ASN A 201 13.01 -40.08 -15.43
CA ASN A 201 13.63 -39.08 -16.30
C ASN A 201 13.13 -39.11 -17.76
N GLY A 202 12.35 -40.12 -18.16
CA GLY A 202 11.89 -40.29 -19.54
C GLY A 202 10.51 -39.71 -19.86
N GLY A 203 9.79 -39.23 -18.86
CA GLY A 203 8.42 -38.69 -19.06
C GLY A 203 7.36 -39.76 -19.46
N VAL A 204 7.71 -41.04 -19.42
CA VAL A 204 6.82 -42.15 -19.77
C VAL A 204 6.09 -42.60 -18.52
N MET A 205 4.76 -42.53 -18.54
CA MET A 205 3.91 -43.06 -17.48
C MET A 205 3.43 -44.44 -17.83
N MET A 206 3.62 -45.38 -16.94
CA MET A 206 3.12 -46.76 -17.08
C MET A 206 1.98 -47.01 -16.10
N PHE A 207 0.91 -47.60 -16.58
CA PHE A 207 -0.28 -47.89 -15.80
C PHE A 207 -0.51 -49.40 -15.76
N ASP A 208 -0.87 -49.93 -14.59
CA ASP A 208 -1.31 -51.28 -14.38
C ASP A 208 -2.79 -51.41 -14.78
N THR A 209 -3.21 -52.62 -15.14
CA THR A 209 -4.61 -52.98 -15.50
C THR A 209 -5.64 -52.69 -14.40
N LYS A 210 -5.19 -52.49 -13.17
CA LYS A 210 -6.03 -52.07 -12.02
C LYS A 210 -6.61 -50.64 -12.15
N TYR A 211 -6.02 -49.81 -13.03
CA TYR A 211 -6.57 -48.48 -13.34
C TYR A 211 -7.51 -48.61 -14.55
N ALA A 212 -8.80 -48.44 -14.28
CA ALA A 212 -9.80 -48.51 -15.35
C ALA A 212 -9.73 -47.30 -16.30
N GLU A 213 -9.30 -46.17 -15.78
CA GLU A 213 -9.18 -44.94 -16.59
C GLU A 213 -8.20 -43.99 -15.90
N VAL A 214 -7.33 -43.34 -16.67
CA VAL A 214 -6.45 -42.26 -16.22
C VAL A 214 -6.63 -41.07 -17.15
N LYS A 215 -7.08 -39.97 -16.62
CA LYS A 215 -7.26 -38.72 -17.38
C LYS A 215 -6.41 -37.60 -16.77
N GLN A 216 -5.70 -36.87 -17.60
CA GLN A 216 -5.08 -35.63 -17.17
C GLN A 216 -6.16 -34.56 -17.02
N ILE A 217 -6.21 -33.94 -15.84
CA ILE A 217 -7.08 -32.80 -15.60
C ILE A 217 -6.30 -31.55 -16.06
N ILE A 218 -6.65 -31.02 -17.19
CA ILE A 218 -6.13 -29.75 -17.67
C ILE A 218 -6.88 -28.67 -16.89
N SER A 219 -6.25 -28.17 -15.82
CA SER A 219 -6.72 -26.98 -15.13
C SER A 219 -6.56 -25.79 -16.08
N LYS A 220 -7.65 -25.23 -16.57
CA LYS A 220 -7.59 -23.90 -17.15
C LYS A 220 -7.22 -22.95 -16.00
N PRO A 221 -6.11 -22.20 -16.09
CA PRO A 221 -5.82 -21.20 -15.07
C PRO A 221 -6.98 -20.22 -15.00
N TYR A 222 -7.36 -19.80 -13.80
CA TYR A 222 -8.27 -18.70 -13.64
C TYR A 222 -7.62 -17.46 -14.25
N ILE A 223 -8.12 -17.02 -15.38
CA ILE A 223 -7.65 -15.82 -16.06
C ILE A 223 -8.60 -14.71 -15.62
N VAL A 224 -8.08 -13.76 -14.86
CA VAL A 224 -8.83 -12.52 -14.57
C VAL A 224 -9.01 -11.79 -15.91
N ASP A 225 -10.21 -11.32 -16.16
CA ASP A 225 -10.50 -10.50 -17.33
C ASP A 225 -9.63 -9.22 -17.29
N ALA A 226 -8.84 -9.01 -18.33
CA ALA A 226 -7.94 -7.87 -18.43
C ALA A 226 -8.69 -6.53 -18.39
N ASP A 227 -9.88 -6.45 -18.97
CA ASP A 227 -10.70 -5.24 -18.95
C ASP A 227 -11.26 -4.95 -17.56
N GLN A 228 -11.66 -5.99 -16.81
CA GLN A 228 -12.05 -5.82 -15.40
C GLN A 228 -10.88 -5.35 -14.54
N MET A 229 -9.71 -5.95 -14.70
CA MET A 229 -8.52 -5.54 -13.97
C MET A 229 -8.16 -4.08 -14.27
N LYS A 230 -8.23 -3.70 -15.54
CA LYS A 230 -8.00 -2.32 -15.96
C LYS A 230 -9.01 -1.36 -15.32
N ALA A 231 -10.29 -1.67 -15.38
CA ALA A 231 -11.35 -0.83 -14.81
C ALA A 231 -11.17 -0.61 -13.29
N ILE A 232 -10.73 -1.65 -12.56
CA ILE A 232 -10.45 -1.54 -11.12
C ILE A 232 -9.22 -0.67 -10.87
N ASN A 233 -8.15 -0.84 -11.63
CA ASN A 233 -6.95 -0.02 -11.52
C ASN A 233 -7.25 1.44 -11.87
N ASP A 234 -8.01 1.70 -12.93
CA ASP A 234 -8.43 3.03 -13.32
C ASP A 234 -9.27 3.71 -12.24
N SER A 235 -10.09 2.97 -11.50
CA SER A 235 -10.85 3.52 -10.37
C SER A 235 -9.94 4.06 -9.25
N VAL A 236 -8.81 3.39 -8.99
CA VAL A 236 -7.81 3.88 -8.03
C VAL A 236 -7.12 5.14 -8.54
N TYR A 237 -6.69 5.15 -9.80
CA TYR A 237 -6.06 6.33 -10.40
C TYR A 237 -7.02 7.53 -10.40
N ASN A 238 -8.27 7.31 -10.79
CA ASN A 238 -9.30 8.35 -10.78
C ASN A 238 -9.57 8.91 -9.37
N TYR A 239 -9.51 8.05 -8.35
CA TYR A 239 -9.66 8.48 -6.96
C TYR A 239 -8.58 9.50 -6.55
N PHE A 240 -7.35 9.30 -7.00
CA PHE A 240 -6.25 10.24 -6.76
C PHE A 240 -6.15 11.38 -7.79
N GLY A 241 -7.05 11.42 -8.77
CA GLY A 241 -7.00 12.43 -9.83
C GLY A 241 -5.81 12.30 -10.79
N VAL A 242 -5.24 11.10 -10.89
CA VAL A 242 -4.16 10.78 -11.84
C VAL A 242 -4.66 9.82 -12.90
N ASN A 243 -3.92 9.66 -13.99
CA ASN A 243 -4.23 8.69 -15.03
C ASN A 243 -3.05 7.74 -15.27
N GLU A 244 -3.31 6.66 -16.00
CA GLU A 244 -2.32 5.61 -16.30
C GLU A 244 -1.04 6.14 -17.00
N LYS A 245 -1.07 7.34 -17.60
CA LYS A 245 0.02 7.92 -18.38
C LYS A 245 0.91 8.89 -17.59
N ILE A 246 0.57 9.17 -16.36
CA ILE A 246 1.37 9.94 -15.42
C ILE A 246 2.14 8.99 -14.52
#